data_3657a3f33e0d6607da15e3a821d60a3b
#
_entry.id   3657a3f33e0d6607da15e3a821d60a3b
#
_cell.length_a   1.000
_cell.length_b   1.000
_cell.length_c   1.000
_cell.angle_alpha   90.00
_cell.angle_beta   90.00
_cell.angle_gamma   90.00
#
_symmetry.space_group_name_H-M   'P 1'
#
loop_
_entity.id
_entity.type
_entity.pdbx_description
1 polymer ?
#
loop_
_entity_poly.entity_id
_entity_poly.type
_entity_poly.pdbx_seq_one_letter_code
_entity_poly.pdbx_strand_id
1 'polypeptide(L)'
;MDAIHLLSATEIIRRIKMKELSAAEVMVAHLNHIDKINPVINALTERIPPEECLKQAKEIDKSIASKKNLNKLMGLPVAIKDALYVKGLIFSSACSGFYKGEKAVRDATLVSRLKKEGAIILGLTNVPELCRGGDSDNLIYGRTNNPYDLARTSGGSSGGSAALIAAGGVPFALGSDGGGSLMQPAHCCGIVALKPTHGHLPHTGSVGGDSYGLIGNLISFGPMARSVSDLRLGLSVLAGSDQYDPYTNPVPVMPAAPLKKLRVAYFTENGFTPVDAEIQNVVKSAALALQDDVAMVREVRPDCVSKAFDLHWELFLGGDRGAGFK
;
A
#
# COMPACT_ATOMS: atom_id res chain seq x y z
N MET A 1 26.87 8.49 -7.66
CA MET A 1 26.02 7.27 -7.65
C MET A 1 24.70 7.64 -7.05
N ASP A 2 23.61 7.32 -7.72
CA ASP A 2 22.27 7.56 -7.17
C ASP A 2 22.13 6.85 -5.83
N ALA A 3 21.48 7.49 -4.86
CA ALA A 3 21.24 6.87 -3.57
C ALA A 3 20.32 5.66 -3.76
N ILE A 4 20.78 4.45 -3.49
CA ILE A 4 20.07 3.17 -3.75
C ILE A 4 18.65 3.21 -3.17
N HIS A 5 18.47 3.78 -1.99
CA HIS A 5 17.16 3.87 -1.31
C HIS A 5 16.15 4.79 -2.02
N LEU A 6 16.59 5.61 -2.99
CA LEU A 6 15.71 6.44 -3.81
C LEU A 6 15.31 5.80 -5.14
N LEU A 7 15.89 4.66 -5.50
CA LEU A 7 15.51 3.94 -6.71
C LEU A 7 14.06 3.40 -6.62
N SER A 8 13.39 3.30 -7.77
CA SER A 8 12.09 2.63 -7.86
C SER A 8 12.23 1.11 -7.67
N ALA A 9 11.15 0.42 -7.32
CA ALA A 9 11.17 -1.04 -7.18
C ALA A 9 11.57 -1.73 -8.50
N THR A 10 11.03 -1.25 -9.62
CA THR A 10 11.36 -1.76 -10.96
C THR A 10 12.83 -1.57 -11.30
N GLU A 11 13.42 -0.43 -10.95
CA GLU A 11 14.84 -0.14 -11.21
C GLU A 11 15.76 -0.97 -10.31
N ILE A 12 15.43 -1.13 -9.03
CA ILE A 12 16.16 -2.03 -8.11
C ILE A 12 16.21 -3.45 -8.70
N ILE A 13 15.07 -3.99 -9.09
CA ILE A 13 14.97 -5.34 -9.65
C ILE A 13 15.76 -5.46 -10.96
N ARG A 14 15.68 -4.45 -11.83
CA ARG A 14 16.48 -4.40 -13.06
C ARG A 14 17.96 -4.48 -12.75
N ARG A 15 18.46 -3.62 -11.84
CA ARG A 15 19.90 -3.58 -11.48
C ARG A 15 20.38 -4.88 -10.83
N ILE A 16 19.54 -5.51 -9.99
CA ILE A 16 19.85 -6.81 -9.40
C ILE A 16 19.95 -7.89 -10.50
N LYS A 17 19.01 -7.92 -11.44
CA LYS A 17 19.02 -8.86 -12.58
C LYS A 17 20.25 -8.70 -13.46
N MET A 18 20.65 -7.45 -13.70
CA MET A 18 21.84 -7.13 -14.49
C MET A 18 23.15 -7.28 -13.71
N LYS A 19 23.07 -7.65 -12.41
CA LYS A 19 24.24 -7.74 -11.49
C LYS A 19 24.99 -6.40 -11.32
N GLU A 20 24.30 -5.29 -11.52
CA GLU A 20 24.79 -3.93 -11.23
C GLU A 20 24.72 -3.63 -9.73
N LEU A 21 23.78 -4.28 -9.02
CA LEU A 21 23.63 -4.28 -7.57
C LEU A 21 23.39 -5.70 -7.08
N SER A 22 23.81 -6.00 -5.86
CA SER A 22 23.37 -7.19 -5.13
C SER A 22 22.15 -6.90 -4.28
N ALA A 23 21.35 -7.93 -3.98
CA ALA A 23 20.24 -7.80 -3.03
C ALA A 23 20.75 -7.40 -1.63
N ALA A 24 21.96 -7.85 -1.25
CA ALA A 24 22.58 -7.47 0.01
C ALA A 24 22.93 -5.97 0.06
N GLU A 25 23.49 -5.38 -0.99
CA GLU A 25 23.76 -3.93 -1.06
C GLU A 25 22.47 -3.10 -0.97
N VAL A 26 21.44 -3.52 -1.70
CA VAL A 26 20.10 -2.89 -1.61
C VAL A 26 19.57 -2.95 -0.19
N MET A 27 19.65 -4.11 0.46
CA MET A 27 19.14 -4.29 1.82
C MET A 27 19.92 -3.43 2.83
N VAL A 28 21.25 -3.40 2.77
CA VAL A 28 22.08 -2.55 3.63
C VAL A 28 21.72 -1.07 3.47
N ALA A 29 21.55 -0.61 2.23
CA ALA A 29 21.20 0.78 1.95
C ALA A 29 19.85 1.17 2.58
N HIS A 30 18.83 0.32 2.45
CA HIS A 30 17.50 0.58 3.03
C HIS A 30 17.50 0.47 4.55
N LEU A 31 18.13 -0.53 5.15
CA LEU A 31 18.19 -0.69 6.61
C LEU A 31 18.89 0.51 7.27
N ASN A 32 20.06 0.90 6.73
CA ASN A 32 20.80 2.06 7.24
C ASN A 32 20.02 3.37 7.10
N HIS A 33 19.21 3.50 6.05
CA HIS A 33 18.38 4.68 5.84
C HIS A 33 17.18 4.67 6.79
N ILE A 34 16.52 3.55 6.97
CA ILE A 34 15.41 3.39 7.93
C ILE A 34 15.85 3.72 9.35
N ASP A 35 17.04 3.30 9.77
CA ASP A 35 17.58 3.60 11.10
C ASP A 35 17.75 5.11 11.35
N LYS A 36 17.97 5.89 10.29
CA LYS A 36 18.06 7.36 10.38
C LYS A 36 16.70 8.04 10.38
N ILE A 37 15.77 7.60 9.53
CA ILE A 37 14.51 8.31 9.31
C ILE A 37 13.39 7.85 10.26
N ASN A 38 13.33 6.57 10.61
CA ASN A 38 12.20 6.02 11.35
C ASN A 38 12.03 6.62 12.77
N PRO A 39 13.11 6.95 13.51
CA PRO A 39 12.96 7.67 14.78
C PRO A 39 12.26 9.03 14.67
N VAL A 40 12.30 9.65 13.48
CA VAL A 40 11.68 10.96 13.22
C VAL A 40 10.25 10.82 12.72
N ILE A 41 10.02 9.88 11.76
CA ILE A 41 8.71 9.74 11.11
C ILE A 41 7.80 8.71 11.78
N ASN A 42 8.32 7.82 12.62
CA ASN A 42 7.58 6.77 13.34
C ASN A 42 6.64 5.96 12.42
N ALA A 43 7.17 5.48 11.30
CA ALA A 43 6.38 4.83 10.25
C ALA A 43 6.39 3.29 10.34
N LEU A 44 7.51 2.69 10.77
CA LEU A 44 7.72 1.25 10.89
C LEU A 44 7.69 0.89 12.39
N THR A 45 6.68 0.12 12.80
CA THR A 45 6.39 -0.17 14.23
C THR A 45 6.93 -1.51 14.69
N GLU A 46 6.73 -2.55 13.90
CA GLU A 46 7.28 -3.90 14.15
C GLU A 46 8.30 -4.21 13.06
N ARG A 47 9.50 -4.64 13.46
CA ARG A 47 10.61 -4.88 12.51
C ARG A 47 11.06 -6.33 12.51
N ILE A 48 11.33 -6.88 11.34
CA ILE A 48 12.15 -8.09 11.20
C ILE A 48 13.60 -7.72 11.55
N PRO A 49 14.31 -8.54 12.34
CA PRO A 49 15.71 -8.27 12.69
C PRO A 49 16.56 -8.00 11.43
N PRO A 50 17.39 -6.93 11.42
CA PRO A 50 18.21 -6.58 10.26
C PRO A 50 19.10 -7.72 9.76
N GLU A 51 19.64 -8.53 10.66
CA GLU A 51 20.47 -9.69 10.36
C GLU A 51 19.70 -10.78 9.60
N GLU A 52 18.40 -10.95 9.88
CA GLU A 52 17.55 -11.89 9.16
C GLU A 52 17.25 -11.37 7.75
N CYS A 53 16.95 -10.08 7.60
CA CYS A 53 16.77 -9.44 6.27
C CYS A 53 18.03 -9.57 5.42
N LEU A 54 19.20 -9.32 6.00
CA LEU A 54 20.50 -9.45 5.32
C LEU A 54 20.81 -10.90 4.95
N LYS A 55 20.47 -11.86 5.81
CA LYS A 55 20.61 -13.29 5.51
C LYS A 55 19.79 -13.67 4.28
N GLN A 56 18.50 -13.27 4.24
CA GLN A 56 17.61 -13.52 3.11
C GLN A 56 18.17 -12.87 1.81
N ALA A 57 18.66 -11.65 1.89
CA ALA A 57 19.26 -10.95 0.74
C ALA A 57 20.48 -11.71 0.18
N LYS A 58 21.39 -12.17 1.04
CA LYS A 58 22.55 -13.00 0.65
C LYS A 58 22.15 -14.34 0.04
N GLU A 59 21.08 -14.97 0.50
CA GLU A 59 20.54 -16.21 -0.08
C GLU A 59 20.00 -15.97 -1.48
N ILE A 60 19.34 -14.84 -1.71
CA ILE A 60 18.88 -14.41 -3.04
C ILE A 60 20.08 -14.19 -3.98
N ASP A 61 21.13 -13.51 -3.52
CA ASP A 61 22.35 -13.31 -4.33
C ASP A 61 22.99 -14.62 -4.76
N LYS A 62 23.06 -15.62 -3.86
CA LYS A 62 23.53 -16.97 -4.20
C LYS A 62 22.63 -17.65 -5.24
N SER A 63 21.31 -17.49 -5.14
CA SER A 63 20.36 -18.05 -6.10
C SER A 63 20.50 -17.44 -7.49
N ILE A 64 20.73 -16.12 -7.56
CA ILE A 64 21.01 -15.40 -8.81
C ILE A 64 22.31 -15.88 -9.44
N ALA A 65 23.36 -16.05 -8.63
CA ALA A 65 24.64 -16.54 -9.12
C ALA A 65 24.54 -17.94 -9.73
N SER A 66 23.68 -18.80 -9.18
CA SER A 66 23.44 -20.18 -9.67
C SER A 66 22.43 -20.27 -10.81
N LYS A 67 21.95 -19.14 -11.38
CA LYS A 67 20.96 -19.06 -12.45
C LYS A 67 19.63 -19.82 -12.15
N LYS A 68 19.32 -20.02 -10.88
CA LYS A 68 18.03 -20.56 -10.45
C LYS A 68 16.97 -19.45 -10.58
N ASN A 69 15.75 -19.85 -10.92
CA ASN A 69 14.57 -19.01 -11.18
C ASN A 69 14.66 -17.56 -10.69
N LEU A 70 14.58 -16.63 -11.65
CA LEU A 70 14.56 -15.20 -11.37
C LEU A 70 13.12 -14.79 -11.07
N ASN A 71 12.76 -14.72 -9.79
CA ASN A 71 11.45 -14.27 -9.32
C ASN A 71 11.23 -12.77 -9.61
N LYS A 72 9.96 -12.32 -9.60
CA LYS A 72 9.60 -10.95 -10.02
C LYS A 72 10.08 -9.87 -9.06
N LEU A 73 10.22 -10.17 -7.74
CA LEU A 73 10.52 -9.19 -6.68
C LEU A 73 11.82 -9.50 -5.93
N MET A 74 12.72 -10.26 -6.54
CA MET A 74 13.93 -10.75 -5.89
C MET A 74 14.74 -9.65 -5.20
N GLY A 75 14.92 -9.78 -3.88
CA GLY A 75 15.71 -8.88 -3.08
C GLY A 75 15.07 -7.51 -2.82
N LEU A 76 13.83 -7.29 -3.25
CA LEU A 76 13.12 -6.04 -3.04
C LEU A 76 12.72 -5.86 -1.57
N PRO A 77 13.15 -4.79 -0.88
CA PRO A 77 12.66 -4.45 0.45
C PRO A 77 11.19 -4.00 0.40
N VAL A 78 10.35 -4.59 1.25
CA VAL A 78 8.91 -4.32 1.27
C VAL A 78 8.43 -4.13 2.71
N ALA A 79 7.51 -3.18 2.94
CA ALA A 79 6.81 -3.01 4.19
C ALA A 79 5.33 -3.39 4.05
N ILE A 80 4.73 -3.86 5.14
CA ILE A 80 3.34 -4.32 5.18
C ILE A 80 2.57 -3.47 6.18
N LYS A 81 1.41 -2.98 5.78
CA LYS A 81 0.49 -2.31 6.71
C LYS A 81 0.10 -3.26 7.86
N ASP A 82 0.07 -2.76 9.11
CA ASP A 82 -0.43 -3.53 10.26
C ASP A 82 -1.97 -3.76 10.16
N ALA A 83 -2.35 -4.38 9.09
CA ALA A 83 -3.69 -4.87 8.77
C ALA A 83 -3.63 -6.29 8.18
N LEU A 84 -2.41 -6.83 8.01
CA LEU A 84 -2.14 -8.15 7.44
C LEU A 84 -1.16 -8.92 8.32
N TYR A 85 -1.41 -10.21 8.50
CA TYR A 85 -0.51 -11.09 9.22
C TYR A 85 0.84 -11.24 8.51
N VAL A 86 1.91 -10.99 9.24
CA VAL A 86 3.28 -11.34 8.88
C VAL A 86 3.79 -12.31 9.92
N LYS A 87 4.05 -13.56 9.53
CA LYS A 87 4.53 -14.62 10.45
C LYS A 87 5.74 -14.14 11.26
N GLY A 88 5.62 -14.29 12.58
CA GLY A 88 6.68 -13.93 13.53
C GLY A 88 6.64 -12.49 14.04
N LEU A 89 5.80 -11.60 13.48
CA LEU A 89 5.59 -10.25 13.99
C LEU A 89 4.31 -10.17 14.84
N ILE A 90 4.28 -9.20 15.75
CA ILE A 90 3.10 -8.91 16.55
C ILE A 90 2.10 -8.20 15.67
N PHE A 91 0.91 -8.78 15.57
CA PHE A 91 -0.19 -8.20 14.85
C PHE A 91 -1.14 -7.52 15.83
N SER A 92 -1.34 -6.23 15.68
CA SER A 92 -2.17 -5.46 16.61
C SER A 92 -3.28 -4.65 15.93
N SER A 93 -3.09 -4.30 14.66
CA SER A 93 -3.88 -3.26 14.01
C SER A 93 -3.99 -1.98 14.87
N ALA A 94 -2.92 -1.71 15.63
CA ALA A 94 -2.83 -0.61 16.60
C ALA A 94 -3.97 -0.59 17.63
N CYS A 95 -4.63 -1.73 17.89
CA CYS A 95 -5.71 -1.86 18.88
C CYS A 95 -5.18 -2.48 20.18
N SER A 96 -5.30 -1.76 21.28
CA SER A 96 -4.85 -2.20 22.60
C SER A 96 -5.55 -3.49 23.06
N GLY A 97 -6.81 -3.69 22.65
CA GLY A 97 -7.57 -4.91 22.93
C GLY A 97 -7.01 -6.17 22.26
N PHE A 98 -6.36 -6.02 21.10
CA PHE A 98 -5.70 -7.10 20.35
C PHE A 98 -4.20 -7.19 20.63
N TYR A 99 -3.59 -6.14 21.13
CA TYR A 99 -2.16 -6.09 21.43
C TYR A 99 -1.85 -6.90 22.71
N LYS A 100 -1.71 -8.20 22.52
CA LYS A 100 -1.34 -9.14 23.62
C LYS A 100 0.10 -9.63 23.52
N GLY A 101 0.89 -9.08 22.62
CA GLY A 101 2.25 -9.54 22.35
C GLY A 101 2.32 -10.85 21.57
N GLU A 102 1.20 -11.39 21.13
CA GLU A 102 1.16 -12.62 20.35
C GLU A 102 1.63 -12.40 18.93
N LYS A 103 2.53 -13.26 18.46
CA LYS A 103 3.04 -13.20 17.10
C LYS A 103 2.16 -13.98 16.14
N ALA A 104 1.95 -13.43 14.95
CA ALA A 104 1.25 -14.15 13.90
C ALA A 104 1.95 -15.47 13.57
N VAL A 105 1.19 -16.56 13.55
CA VAL A 105 1.70 -17.92 13.27
C VAL A 105 1.80 -18.23 11.78
N ARG A 106 1.14 -17.44 10.94
CA ARG A 106 1.12 -17.56 9.48
C ARG A 106 1.20 -16.20 8.80
N ASP A 107 1.62 -16.20 7.55
CA ASP A 107 1.52 -15.03 6.69
C ASP A 107 0.10 -14.92 6.13
N ALA A 108 -0.37 -13.69 5.88
CA ALA A 108 -1.49 -13.43 5.00
C ALA A 108 -1.17 -13.89 3.58
N THR A 109 -2.19 -14.24 2.79
CA THR A 109 -2.00 -14.67 1.38
C THR A 109 -1.16 -13.69 0.58
N LEU A 110 -1.45 -12.40 0.69
CA LEU A 110 -0.71 -11.36 -0.05
C LEU A 110 0.75 -11.28 0.39
N VAL A 111 1.04 -11.43 1.67
CA VAL A 111 2.42 -11.47 2.20
C VAL A 111 3.17 -12.70 1.68
N SER A 112 2.51 -13.86 1.70
CA SER A 112 3.07 -15.11 1.16
C SER A 112 3.42 -14.98 -0.33
N ARG A 113 2.57 -14.31 -1.13
CA ARG A 113 2.84 -14.04 -2.55
C ARG A 113 4.05 -13.15 -2.76
N LEU A 114 4.20 -12.09 -1.99
CA LEU A 114 5.37 -11.22 -2.04
C LEU A 114 6.65 -11.99 -1.72
N LYS A 115 6.65 -12.76 -0.63
CA LYS A 115 7.80 -13.60 -0.22
C LYS A 115 8.14 -14.66 -1.28
N LYS A 116 7.14 -15.32 -1.85
CA LYS A 116 7.31 -16.33 -2.92
C LYS A 116 8.00 -15.74 -4.15
N GLU A 117 7.71 -14.49 -4.48
CA GLU A 117 8.35 -13.76 -5.57
C GLU A 117 9.69 -13.11 -5.18
N GLY A 118 10.18 -13.40 -3.99
CA GLY A 118 11.53 -13.01 -3.55
C GLY A 118 11.60 -11.63 -2.89
N ALA A 119 10.48 -11.01 -2.54
CA ALA A 119 10.49 -9.80 -1.71
C ALA A 119 10.94 -10.12 -0.28
N ILE A 120 11.67 -9.20 0.33
CA ILE A 120 12.10 -9.28 1.73
C ILE A 120 11.25 -8.32 2.55
N ILE A 121 10.45 -8.86 3.46
CA ILE A 121 9.60 -8.05 4.32
C ILE A 121 10.45 -7.46 5.45
N LEU A 122 10.38 -6.13 5.63
CA LEU A 122 11.13 -5.43 6.67
C LEU A 122 10.35 -5.28 7.98
N GLY A 123 9.02 -5.28 7.90
CA GLY A 123 8.17 -5.14 9.08
C GLY A 123 6.77 -4.62 8.79
N LEU A 124 6.07 -4.25 9.87
CA LEU A 124 4.72 -3.67 9.84
C LEU A 124 4.77 -2.15 9.96
N THR A 125 3.92 -1.47 9.21
CA THR A 125 3.80 -0.01 9.22
C THR A 125 2.61 0.46 10.05
N ASN A 126 2.78 1.61 10.69
CA ASN A 126 1.83 2.20 11.61
C ASN A 126 0.47 2.52 10.94
N VAL A 127 -0.58 2.41 11.75
CA VAL A 127 -1.98 2.63 11.37
C VAL A 127 -2.71 3.31 12.54
N PRO A 128 -3.87 3.96 12.36
CA PRO A 128 -4.78 4.26 13.45
C PRO A 128 -5.41 2.98 14.00
N GLU A 129 -5.96 3.02 15.20
CA GLU A 129 -6.63 1.88 15.82
C GLU A 129 -7.67 1.25 14.88
N LEU A 130 -7.55 -0.08 14.65
CA LEU A 130 -8.40 -0.87 13.75
C LEU A 130 -8.45 -0.35 12.31
N CYS A 131 -7.45 0.42 11.88
CA CYS A 131 -7.46 1.11 10.59
C CYS A 131 -8.62 2.10 10.42
N ARG A 132 -9.22 2.60 11.52
CA ARG A 132 -10.40 3.47 11.52
C ARG A 132 -10.03 4.93 11.83
N GLY A 133 -9.28 5.56 10.95
CA GLY A 133 -8.93 6.97 11.09
C GLY A 133 -8.23 7.54 9.87
N GLY A 134 -8.34 8.85 9.70
CA GLY A 134 -7.66 9.63 8.66
C GLY A 134 -6.27 10.13 9.07
N ASP A 135 -5.80 9.80 10.27
CA ASP A 135 -4.44 10.03 10.75
C ASP A 135 -3.89 8.73 11.36
N SER A 136 -2.65 8.39 11.05
CA SER A 136 -1.99 7.19 11.57
C SER A 136 -1.38 7.47 12.94
N ASP A 137 -2.27 7.64 13.92
CA ASP A 137 -1.98 7.88 15.32
C ASP A 137 -2.72 6.88 16.21
N ASN A 138 -2.07 6.37 17.26
CA ASN A 138 -2.64 5.41 18.18
C ASN A 138 -1.90 5.36 19.53
N LEU A 139 -2.53 4.73 20.53
CA LEU A 139 -2.00 4.67 21.90
C LEU A 139 -0.84 3.68 22.10
N ILE A 140 -0.58 2.78 21.14
CA ILE A 140 0.48 1.76 21.26
C ILE A 140 1.80 2.30 20.73
N TYR A 141 1.78 2.85 19.53
CA TYR A 141 2.98 3.25 18.79
C TYR A 141 3.12 4.77 18.65
N GLY A 142 2.07 5.55 18.95
CA GLY A 142 2.02 6.98 18.70
C GLY A 142 1.77 7.32 17.24
N ARG A 143 2.01 8.57 16.87
CA ARG A 143 1.70 9.16 15.57
C ARG A 143 2.81 8.94 14.56
N THR A 144 2.43 8.65 13.32
CA THR A 144 3.32 8.75 12.16
C THR A 144 3.35 10.17 11.62
N ASN A 145 4.52 10.76 11.54
CA ASN A 145 4.72 12.12 11.05
C ASN A 145 4.88 12.14 9.51
N ASN A 146 4.38 13.19 8.88
CA ASN A 146 4.59 13.42 7.46
C ASN A 146 6.07 13.78 7.19
N PRO A 147 6.78 13.08 6.28
CA PRO A 147 8.20 13.34 6.06
C PRO A 147 8.52 14.71 5.43
N TYR A 148 7.54 15.38 4.82
CA TYR A 148 7.72 16.74 4.26
C TYR A 148 7.53 17.83 5.31
N ASP A 149 6.66 17.59 6.32
CA ASP A 149 6.42 18.51 7.42
C ASP A 149 5.95 17.67 8.63
N LEU A 150 6.80 17.54 9.63
CA LEU A 150 6.56 16.71 10.80
C LEU A 150 5.34 17.15 11.64
N ALA A 151 4.87 18.40 11.48
CA ALA A 151 3.67 18.88 12.13
C ALA A 151 2.38 18.44 11.43
N ARG A 152 2.48 17.98 10.19
CA ARG A 152 1.33 17.53 9.38
C ARG A 152 1.08 16.04 9.50
N THR A 153 -0.14 15.63 9.19
CA THR A 153 -0.54 14.23 9.09
C THR A 153 0.13 13.53 7.90
N SER A 154 0.49 12.27 8.06
CA SER A 154 0.85 11.38 6.96
C SER A 154 -0.37 10.79 6.25
N GLY A 155 -1.58 11.13 6.74
CA GLY A 155 -2.84 10.50 6.34
C GLY A 155 -3.06 9.16 7.02
N GLY A 156 -4.22 8.56 6.73
CA GLY A 156 -4.63 7.27 7.30
C GLY A 156 -5.64 6.55 6.38
N SER A 157 -5.76 5.28 6.60
CA SER A 157 -5.13 4.46 7.63
C SER A 157 -3.78 3.82 7.21
N SER A 158 -3.30 4.00 5.98
CA SER A 158 -1.99 3.50 5.52
C SER A 158 -0.88 4.56 5.60
N GLY A 159 -0.94 5.47 6.60
CA GLY A 159 -0.01 6.60 6.71
C GLY A 159 1.42 6.17 7.01
N GLY A 160 1.63 5.14 7.83
CA GLY A 160 2.96 4.58 8.05
C GLY A 160 3.60 4.06 6.76
N SER A 161 2.83 3.34 5.91
CA SER A 161 3.32 2.89 4.60
C SER A 161 3.67 4.05 3.68
N ALA A 162 2.81 5.08 3.62
CA ALA A 162 3.03 6.24 2.76
C ALA A 162 4.24 7.07 3.20
N ALA A 163 4.35 7.35 4.50
CA ALA A 163 5.49 8.10 5.05
C ALA A 163 6.82 7.37 4.83
N LEU A 164 6.84 6.05 5.04
CA LEU A 164 8.04 5.24 4.84
C LEU A 164 8.50 5.23 3.38
N ILE A 165 7.58 5.15 2.42
CA ILE A 165 7.86 5.21 0.98
C ILE A 165 8.35 6.61 0.59
N ALA A 166 7.65 7.66 1.02
CA ALA A 166 7.99 9.04 0.70
C ALA A 166 9.38 9.43 1.22
N ALA A 167 9.72 8.98 2.42
CA ALA A 167 11.05 9.17 3.01
C ALA A 167 12.14 8.27 2.42
N GLY A 168 11.83 7.40 1.46
CA GLY A 168 12.82 6.48 0.86
C GLY A 168 13.15 5.25 1.72
N GLY A 169 12.42 4.99 2.79
CA GLY A 169 12.66 3.82 3.65
C GLY A 169 12.45 2.49 2.90
N VAL A 170 11.41 2.40 2.08
CA VAL A 170 11.17 1.27 1.17
C VAL A 170 10.70 1.77 -0.20
N PRO A 171 10.95 1.04 -1.28
CA PRO A 171 10.44 1.39 -2.61
C PRO A 171 8.97 1.01 -2.79
N PHE A 172 8.47 0.06 -1.99
CA PHE A 172 7.15 -0.55 -2.14
C PHE A 172 6.56 -0.95 -0.78
N ALA A 173 5.27 -0.74 -0.61
CA ALA A 173 4.52 -1.26 0.53
C ALA A 173 3.13 -1.74 0.12
N LEU A 174 2.53 -2.56 0.98
CA LEU A 174 1.16 -3.02 0.84
C LEU A 174 0.29 -2.30 1.88
N GLY A 175 -0.76 -1.63 1.40
CA GLY A 175 -1.77 -0.94 2.21
C GLY A 175 -3.17 -1.53 2.03
N SER A 176 -4.18 -0.88 2.62
CA SER A 176 -5.60 -1.21 2.45
C SER A 176 -6.47 0.04 2.40
N ASP A 177 -7.64 -0.06 1.78
CA ASP A 177 -8.57 1.05 1.60
C ASP A 177 -10.02 0.57 1.67
N GLY A 178 -10.77 1.08 2.63
CA GLY A 178 -12.22 0.90 2.74
C GLY A 178 -12.98 2.22 2.60
N GLY A 179 -12.27 3.36 2.69
CA GLY A 179 -12.85 4.70 2.64
C GLY A 179 -11.82 5.80 2.39
N GLY A 180 -10.80 5.52 1.55
CA GLY A 180 -9.74 6.46 1.21
C GLY A 180 -8.38 6.13 1.80
N SER A 181 -8.24 5.01 2.51
CA SER A 181 -7.03 4.69 3.28
C SER A 181 -5.78 4.31 2.46
N LEU A 182 -5.87 4.19 1.13
CA LEU A 182 -4.74 4.20 0.19
C LEU A 182 -4.57 5.60 -0.42
N MET A 183 -5.68 6.22 -0.81
CA MET A 183 -5.71 7.47 -1.57
C MET A 183 -5.27 8.66 -0.74
N GLN A 184 -5.83 8.83 0.48
CA GLN A 184 -5.51 9.94 1.35
C GLN A 184 -4.04 9.95 1.80
N PRO A 185 -3.45 8.85 2.30
CA PRO A 185 -2.02 8.83 2.62
C PRO A 185 -1.13 9.07 1.41
N ALA A 186 -1.49 8.55 0.23
CA ALA A 186 -0.75 8.82 -1.00
C ALA A 186 -0.75 10.30 -1.35
N HIS A 187 -1.90 10.98 -1.22
CA HIS A 187 -2.03 12.43 -1.38
C HIS A 187 -1.18 13.18 -0.35
N CYS A 188 -1.30 12.86 0.95
CA CYS A 188 -0.58 13.54 2.01
C CYS A 188 0.95 13.43 1.89
N CYS A 189 1.44 12.28 1.42
CA CYS A 189 2.87 11.98 1.33
C CYS A 189 3.45 12.06 -0.09
N GLY A 190 2.68 12.50 -1.10
CA GLY A 190 3.18 12.71 -2.46
C GLY A 190 3.67 11.44 -3.14
N ILE A 191 2.99 10.32 -2.94
CA ILE A 191 3.28 9.02 -3.57
C ILE A 191 2.10 8.56 -4.44
N VAL A 192 2.23 7.41 -5.08
CA VAL A 192 1.12 6.78 -5.82
C VAL A 192 0.63 5.52 -5.10
N ALA A 193 -0.67 5.29 -5.18
CA ALA A 193 -1.32 4.10 -4.65
C ALA A 193 -2.39 3.59 -5.63
N LEU A 194 -2.69 2.29 -5.55
CA LEU A 194 -3.78 1.69 -6.31
C LEU A 194 -4.75 0.99 -5.37
N LYS A 195 -6.00 1.41 -5.38
CA LYS A 195 -7.11 0.63 -4.85
C LYS A 195 -7.69 -0.21 -5.99
N PRO A 196 -7.39 -1.50 -6.06
CA PRO A 196 -7.94 -2.36 -7.10
C PRO A 196 -9.45 -2.52 -6.94
N THR A 197 -10.10 -2.99 -7.99
CA THR A 197 -11.49 -3.45 -7.89
C THR A 197 -11.63 -4.47 -6.76
N HIS A 198 -12.68 -4.35 -5.97
CA HIS A 198 -12.97 -5.32 -4.90
C HIS A 198 -12.96 -6.75 -5.45
N GLY A 199 -12.38 -7.68 -4.70
CA GLY A 199 -12.24 -9.08 -5.11
C GLY A 199 -11.08 -9.40 -6.05
N HIS A 200 -10.27 -8.43 -6.49
CA HIS A 200 -9.04 -8.73 -7.26
C HIS A 200 -7.91 -9.29 -6.40
N LEU A 201 -7.83 -8.87 -5.14
CA LEU A 201 -6.84 -9.31 -4.16
C LEU A 201 -7.56 -9.98 -2.99
N PRO A 202 -7.09 -11.15 -2.51
CA PRO A 202 -7.70 -11.83 -1.38
C PRO A 202 -7.42 -11.11 -0.06
N HIS A 203 -8.36 -11.24 0.88
CA HIS A 203 -8.30 -10.68 2.22
C HIS A 203 -7.81 -11.68 3.28
N THR A 204 -7.58 -12.92 2.92
CA THR A 204 -7.17 -14.00 3.84
C THR A 204 -5.95 -13.62 4.67
N GLY A 205 -6.10 -13.64 5.99
CA GLY A 205 -5.05 -13.26 6.93
C GLY A 205 -4.97 -11.77 7.22
N SER A 206 -6.10 -11.06 7.14
CA SER A 206 -6.20 -9.64 7.50
C SER A 206 -7.00 -9.40 8.78
N VAL A 207 -7.01 -8.15 9.24
CA VAL A 207 -7.88 -7.69 10.35
C VAL A 207 -9.33 -7.97 10.02
N GLY A 208 -10.09 -8.47 10.99
CA GLY A 208 -11.49 -8.84 10.81
C GLY A 208 -11.68 -10.27 10.32
N GLY A 209 -10.61 -10.99 9.99
CA GLY A 209 -10.68 -12.39 9.56
C GLY A 209 -11.45 -12.55 8.26
N ASP A 210 -12.21 -13.63 8.16
CA ASP A 210 -12.99 -13.99 6.96
C ASP A 210 -14.42 -13.40 6.99
N SER A 211 -14.74 -12.50 7.94
CA SER A 211 -16.08 -11.94 8.18
C SER A 211 -16.07 -10.42 8.17
N TYR A 212 -16.12 -9.82 7.00
CA TYR A 212 -16.12 -8.34 6.89
C TYR A 212 -17.51 -7.70 6.90
N GLY A 213 -18.59 -8.48 6.91
CA GLY A 213 -19.95 -7.93 6.74
C GLY A 213 -20.06 -7.06 5.47
N LEU A 214 -20.99 -6.11 5.47
CA LEU A 214 -21.20 -5.20 4.33
C LEU A 214 -19.98 -4.31 4.06
N ILE A 215 -19.22 -3.92 5.09
CA ILE A 215 -18.03 -3.07 4.93
C ILE A 215 -16.91 -3.79 4.18
N GLY A 216 -16.86 -5.12 4.26
CA GLY A 216 -15.92 -5.94 3.51
C GLY A 216 -15.97 -5.69 2.01
N ASN A 217 -17.17 -5.41 1.48
CA ASN A 217 -17.35 -5.10 0.06
C ASN A 217 -16.71 -3.76 -0.37
N LEU A 218 -16.37 -2.88 0.57
CA LEU A 218 -15.69 -1.62 0.31
C LEU A 218 -14.18 -1.74 0.44
N ILE A 219 -13.69 -2.72 1.22
CA ILE A 219 -12.27 -2.88 1.50
C ILE A 219 -11.56 -3.51 0.29
N SER A 220 -10.40 -2.97 -0.03
CA SER A 220 -9.43 -3.58 -0.95
C SER A 220 -8.02 -3.38 -0.40
N PHE A 221 -7.19 -4.40 -0.50
CA PHE A 221 -5.75 -4.23 -0.34
C PHE A 221 -5.16 -3.70 -1.63
N GLY A 222 -4.02 -2.98 -1.53
CA GLY A 222 -3.42 -2.42 -2.72
C GLY A 222 -1.96 -2.00 -2.54
N PRO A 223 -1.21 -1.99 -3.66
CA PRO A 223 0.17 -1.55 -3.68
C PRO A 223 0.29 -0.03 -3.52
N MET A 224 1.37 0.39 -2.86
CA MET A 224 1.79 1.77 -2.68
C MET A 224 3.27 1.89 -3.08
N ALA A 225 3.64 2.93 -3.82
CA ALA A 225 4.99 3.13 -4.34
C ALA A 225 5.23 4.59 -4.75
N ARG A 226 6.45 4.90 -5.24
CA ARG A 226 6.75 6.22 -5.83
C ARG A 226 6.45 6.31 -7.33
N SER A 227 6.19 5.17 -8.00
CA SER A 227 5.91 5.15 -9.44
C SER A 227 4.76 4.22 -9.82
N VAL A 228 4.04 4.55 -10.89
CA VAL A 228 2.94 3.72 -11.43
C VAL A 228 3.46 2.37 -11.96
N SER A 229 4.69 2.32 -12.48
CA SER A 229 5.33 1.07 -12.92
C SER A 229 5.46 0.07 -11.76
N ASP A 230 5.78 0.56 -10.56
CA ASP A 230 5.89 -0.27 -9.36
C ASP A 230 4.52 -0.78 -8.89
N LEU A 231 3.44 0.03 -9.04
CA LEU A 231 2.07 -0.43 -8.77
C LEU A 231 1.65 -1.57 -9.72
N ARG A 232 2.00 -1.47 -11.01
CA ARG A 232 1.76 -2.53 -12.00
C ARG A 232 2.48 -3.82 -11.62
N LEU A 233 3.76 -3.70 -11.25
CA LEU A 233 4.56 -4.83 -10.80
C LEU A 233 3.90 -5.49 -9.59
N GLY A 234 3.54 -4.71 -8.57
CA GLY A 234 2.85 -5.21 -7.37
C GLY A 234 1.55 -5.92 -7.70
N LEU A 235 0.68 -5.30 -8.52
CA LEU A 235 -0.59 -5.92 -8.91
C LEU A 235 -0.38 -7.25 -9.64
N SER A 236 0.64 -7.36 -10.51
CA SER A 236 0.95 -8.58 -11.25
C SER A 236 1.36 -9.77 -10.37
N VAL A 237 1.74 -9.50 -9.11
CA VAL A 237 2.12 -10.50 -8.11
C VAL A 237 0.97 -10.79 -7.15
N LEU A 238 0.21 -9.77 -6.79
CA LEU A 238 -0.79 -9.83 -5.73
C LEU A 238 -2.15 -10.33 -6.21
N ALA A 239 -2.51 -10.10 -7.49
CA ALA A 239 -3.84 -10.39 -8.03
C ALA A 239 -4.16 -11.89 -8.12
N GLY A 240 -5.47 -12.19 -8.05
CA GLY A 240 -6.03 -13.52 -8.24
C GLY A 240 -6.53 -14.18 -6.95
N SER A 241 -7.43 -15.15 -7.11
CA SER A 241 -8.01 -15.92 -6.00
C SER A 241 -6.96 -16.77 -5.28
N ASP A 242 -7.14 -16.95 -3.97
CA ASP A 242 -6.39 -17.90 -3.15
C ASP A 242 -7.21 -19.14 -2.77
N GLN A 243 -8.46 -19.22 -3.24
CA GLN A 243 -9.44 -20.26 -2.97
C GLN A 243 -9.93 -20.37 -1.52
N TYR A 244 -9.54 -19.41 -0.67
CA TYR A 244 -9.99 -19.32 0.72
C TYR A 244 -10.92 -18.13 0.93
N ASP A 245 -10.63 -16.99 0.29
CA ASP A 245 -11.47 -15.79 0.34
C ASP A 245 -12.64 -15.92 -0.65
N PRO A 246 -13.89 -16.05 -0.15
CA PRO A 246 -15.08 -16.21 -1.01
C PRO A 246 -15.40 -14.94 -1.83
N TYR A 247 -14.88 -13.79 -1.44
CA TYR A 247 -15.08 -12.52 -2.15
C TYR A 247 -14.11 -12.33 -3.33
N THR A 248 -13.10 -13.18 -3.46
CA THR A 248 -12.12 -13.05 -4.54
C THR A 248 -12.69 -13.53 -5.86
N ASN A 249 -12.78 -12.62 -6.83
CA ASN A 249 -13.18 -12.92 -8.20
C ASN A 249 -11.96 -13.20 -9.07
N PRO A 250 -11.92 -14.30 -9.83
CA PRO A 250 -10.84 -14.62 -10.76
C PRO A 250 -10.93 -13.78 -12.04
N VAL A 251 -11.01 -12.45 -11.90
CA VAL A 251 -11.05 -11.54 -13.04
C VAL A 251 -9.61 -11.35 -13.56
N PRO A 252 -9.32 -11.66 -14.82
CA PRO A 252 -8.00 -11.41 -15.37
C PRO A 252 -7.71 -9.91 -15.41
N VAL A 253 -6.45 -9.54 -15.19
CA VAL A 253 -6.00 -8.16 -15.43
C VAL A 253 -6.15 -7.90 -16.92
N MET A 254 -7.10 -7.06 -17.29
CA MET A 254 -7.39 -6.74 -18.68
C MET A 254 -6.21 -5.98 -19.32
N PRO A 255 -5.90 -6.23 -20.59
CA PRO A 255 -4.95 -5.41 -21.33
C PRO A 255 -5.40 -3.95 -21.31
N ALA A 256 -4.44 -3.04 -21.27
CA ALA A 256 -4.72 -1.61 -21.34
C ALA A 256 -5.43 -1.29 -22.67
N ALA A 257 -6.56 -0.58 -22.60
CA ALA A 257 -7.21 -0.06 -23.79
C ALA A 257 -6.31 0.98 -24.47
N PRO A 258 -6.33 1.11 -25.82
CA PRO A 258 -5.61 2.16 -26.52
C PRO A 258 -6.05 3.54 -26.00
N LEU A 259 -5.11 4.40 -25.62
CA LEU A 259 -5.41 5.72 -25.04
C LEU A 259 -6.35 6.53 -25.94
N LYS A 260 -6.14 6.52 -27.24
CA LYS A 260 -7.00 7.23 -28.24
C LYS A 260 -8.46 6.80 -28.24
N LYS A 261 -8.83 5.69 -27.59
CA LYS A 261 -10.22 5.24 -27.43
C LYS A 261 -10.83 5.60 -26.08
N LEU A 262 -10.02 6.09 -25.14
CA LEU A 262 -10.50 6.43 -23.82
C LEU A 262 -11.21 7.78 -23.82
N ARG A 263 -12.30 7.86 -23.06
CA ARG A 263 -13.00 9.09 -22.71
C ARG A 263 -12.74 9.37 -21.24
N VAL A 264 -12.20 10.54 -20.94
CA VAL A 264 -11.86 10.97 -19.58
C VAL A 264 -12.90 11.96 -19.10
N ALA A 265 -13.51 11.67 -17.94
CA ALA A 265 -14.33 12.61 -17.20
C ALA A 265 -13.61 12.98 -15.91
N TYR A 266 -13.69 14.23 -15.49
CA TYR A 266 -13.16 14.72 -14.23
C TYR A 266 -14.15 15.68 -13.58
N PHE A 267 -14.01 15.89 -12.28
CA PHE A 267 -14.71 16.96 -11.55
C PHE A 267 -13.81 17.49 -10.43
N THR A 268 -13.99 18.77 -10.12
CA THR A 268 -13.18 19.49 -9.14
C THR A 268 -13.93 19.74 -7.84
N GLU A 269 -15.25 19.51 -7.86
CA GLU A 269 -16.15 19.74 -6.72
C GLU A 269 -17.05 18.54 -6.47
N ASN A 270 -17.17 18.12 -5.21
CA ASN A 270 -18.03 17.00 -4.82
C ASN A 270 -19.48 17.41 -4.49
N GLY A 271 -19.72 18.72 -4.25
CA GLY A 271 -21.05 19.29 -4.01
C GLY A 271 -21.52 19.26 -2.53
N PHE A 272 -20.70 18.80 -1.59
CA PHE A 272 -21.03 18.80 -0.16
C PHE A 272 -19.90 19.34 0.73
N THR A 273 -18.68 19.46 0.23
CA THR A 273 -17.55 20.04 0.97
C THR A 273 -16.78 20.99 0.05
N PRO A 274 -16.42 22.20 0.51
CA PRO A 274 -15.54 23.07 -0.27
C PRO A 274 -14.21 22.37 -0.59
N VAL A 275 -13.75 22.49 -1.82
CA VAL A 275 -12.45 21.97 -2.26
C VAL A 275 -11.49 23.15 -2.43
N ASP A 276 -10.29 23.01 -1.87
CA ASP A 276 -9.25 24.02 -2.01
C ASP A 276 -8.92 24.30 -3.48
N ALA A 277 -8.73 25.57 -3.83
CA ALA A 277 -8.48 25.99 -5.20
C ALA A 277 -7.20 25.37 -5.79
N GLU A 278 -6.16 25.13 -4.99
CA GLU A 278 -4.95 24.46 -5.44
C GLU A 278 -5.25 23.03 -5.87
N ILE A 279 -6.08 22.29 -5.10
CA ILE A 279 -6.49 20.92 -5.43
C ILE A 279 -7.32 20.92 -6.71
N GLN A 280 -8.30 21.85 -6.85
CA GLN A 280 -9.10 21.98 -8.06
C GLN A 280 -8.22 22.20 -9.29
N ASN A 281 -7.25 23.11 -9.19
CA ASN A 281 -6.32 23.42 -10.28
C ASN A 281 -5.44 22.23 -10.67
N VAL A 282 -4.94 21.46 -9.71
CA VAL A 282 -4.12 20.26 -9.95
C VAL A 282 -4.94 19.19 -10.67
N VAL A 283 -6.17 18.92 -10.21
CA VAL A 283 -7.09 17.95 -10.85
C VAL A 283 -7.39 18.36 -12.30
N LYS A 284 -7.74 19.62 -12.50
CA LYS A 284 -8.00 20.17 -13.85
C LYS A 284 -6.78 20.07 -14.77
N SER A 285 -5.61 20.46 -14.26
CA SER A 285 -4.36 20.41 -15.03
C SER A 285 -3.99 18.98 -15.41
N ALA A 286 -4.13 18.03 -14.48
CA ALA A 286 -3.88 16.61 -14.74
C ALA A 286 -4.83 16.04 -15.82
N ALA A 287 -6.12 16.41 -15.77
CA ALA A 287 -7.10 16.00 -16.77
C ALA A 287 -6.78 16.57 -18.14
N LEU A 288 -6.48 17.88 -18.22
CA LEU A 288 -6.16 18.56 -19.48
C LEU A 288 -4.84 18.08 -20.11
N ALA A 289 -3.88 17.63 -19.31
CA ALA A 289 -2.63 17.07 -19.82
C ALA A 289 -2.85 15.80 -20.67
N LEU A 290 -4.02 15.15 -20.56
CA LEU A 290 -4.39 13.99 -21.36
C LEU A 290 -5.10 14.33 -22.66
N GLN A 291 -5.42 15.61 -22.90
CA GLN A 291 -6.33 16.03 -23.98
C GLN A 291 -5.90 15.55 -25.36
N ASP A 292 -4.60 15.59 -25.65
CA ASP A 292 -4.07 15.19 -26.97
C ASP A 292 -3.86 13.67 -27.10
N ASP A 293 -3.93 12.92 -25.99
CA ASP A 293 -3.66 11.47 -25.97
C ASP A 293 -4.93 10.61 -25.97
N VAL A 294 -6.08 11.17 -25.60
CA VAL A 294 -7.34 10.43 -25.43
C VAL A 294 -8.41 10.91 -26.42
N ALA A 295 -9.52 10.17 -26.53
CA ALA A 295 -10.61 10.53 -27.43
C ALA A 295 -11.36 11.79 -26.98
N MET A 296 -11.47 12.02 -25.66
CA MET A 296 -12.19 13.16 -25.09
C MET A 296 -11.80 13.39 -23.63
N VAL A 297 -11.67 14.64 -23.23
CA VAL A 297 -11.62 15.07 -21.83
C VAL A 297 -12.81 15.98 -21.56
N ARG A 298 -13.57 15.71 -20.48
CA ARG A 298 -14.76 16.50 -20.16
C ARG A 298 -14.92 16.66 -18.64
N GLU A 299 -15.30 17.85 -18.21
CA GLU A 299 -15.71 18.08 -16.83
C GLU A 299 -17.15 17.62 -16.63
N VAL A 300 -17.35 16.60 -15.78
CA VAL A 300 -18.66 16.01 -15.49
C VAL A 300 -18.64 15.47 -14.08
N ARG A 301 -19.50 15.95 -13.20
CA ARG A 301 -19.75 15.36 -11.90
C ARG A 301 -20.93 14.40 -12.01
N PRO A 302 -20.76 13.09 -11.70
CA PRO A 302 -21.89 12.16 -11.66
C PRO A 302 -22.89 12.53 -10.56
N ASP A 303 -24.20 12.40 -10.82
CA ASP A 303 -25.26 12.74 -9.85
C ASP A 303 -25.19 11.91 -8.54
N CYS A 304 -24.65 10.69 -8.63
CA CYS A 304 -24.49 9.81 -7.47
C CYS A 304 -23.45 10.34 -6.45
N VAL A 305 -22.56 11.23 -6.84
CA VAL A 305 -21.50 11.77 -5.94
C VAL A 305 -22.10 12.48 -4.75
N SER A 306 -23.22 13.22 -4.92
CA SER A 306 -23.90 13.91 -3.82
C SER A 306 -24.47 12.98 -2.76
N LYS A 307 -24.81 11.73 -3.12
CA LYS A 307 -25.32 10.69 -2.20
C LYS A 307 -24.22 9.81 -1.62
N ALA A 308 -23.02 9.86 -2.18
CA ALA A 308 -21.93 8.96 -1.81
C ALA A 308 -21.48 9.17 -0.35
N PHE A 309 -21.55 10.40 0.16
CA PHE A 309 -21.17 10.72 1.54
C PHE A 309 -22.08 10.03 2.56
N ASP A 310 -23.40 10.19 2.41
CA ASP A 310 -24.37 9.60 3.34
C ASP A 310 -24.31 8.08 3.29
N LEU A 311 -24.31 7.51 2.08
CA LEU A 311 -24.18 6.06 1.87
C LEU A 311 -22.88 5.50 2.46
N HIS A 312 -21.76 6.21 2.35
CA HIS A 312 -20.49 5.79 2.94
C HIS A 312 -20.61 5.69 4.47
N TRP A 313 -21.15 6.72 5.11
CA TRP A 313 -21.29 6.73 6.56
C TRP A 313 -22.29 5.69 7.06
N GLU A 314 -23.40 5.52 6.37
CA GLU A 314 -24.39 4.47 6.70
C GLU A 314 -23.77 3.07 6.63
N LEU A 315 -22.99 2.78 5.59
CA LEU A 315 -22.31 1.49 5.44
C LEU A 315 -21.14 1.34 6.42
N PHE A 316 -20.35 2.40 6.64
CA PHE A 316 -19.15 2.35 7.45
C PHE A 316 -19.45 2.28 8.97
N LEU A 317 -20.50 2.96 9.43
CA LEU A 317 -20.86 3.03 10.84
C LEU A 317 -22.05 2.14 11.21
N GLY A 318 -22.98 1.91 10.29
CA GLY A 318 -24.27 1.27 10.57
C GLY A 318 -24.50 -0.07 9.86
N GLY A 319 -23.83 -0.31 8.75
CA GLY A 319 -24.20 -1.33 7.78
C GLY A 319 -24.17 -2.78 8.27
N ASP A 320 -23.36 -3.11 9.26
CA ASP A 320 -23.24 -4.47 9.80
C ASP A 320 -23.48 -4.57 11.31
N ARG A 321 -23.91 -3.46 11.95
CA ARG A 321 -24.11 -3.36 13.41
C ARG A 321 -22.89 -3.88 14.22
N GLY A 322 -21.70 -3.69 13.70
CA GLY A 322 -20.45 -4.16 14.31
C GLY A 322 -20.20 -5.67 14.14
N ALA A 323 -20.87 -6.35 13.23
CA ALA A 323 -20.65 -7.80 13.01
C ALA A 323 -19.21 -8.13 12.59
N GLY A 324 -18.54 -7.20 11.89
CA GLY A 324 -17.12 -7.33 11.52
C GLY A 324 -16.14 -7.23 12.70
N PHE A 325 -16.62 -7.03 13.95
CA PHE A 325 -15.81 -6.94 15.17
C PHE A 325 -16.19 -7.96 16.25
N LYS A 326 -17.07 -8.91 15.96
CA LYS A 326 -17.45 -9.98 16.90
C LYS A 326 -16.52 -11.19 16.84
#